data_c11adaafb9db6cdffe9bee15ac2c6da6
#
_entry.id   c11adaafb9db6cdffe9bee15ac2c6da6
#
_cell.length_a   1.000
_cell.length_b   1.000
_cell.length_c   1.000
_cell.angle_alpha   90.00
_cell.angle_beta   90.00
_cell.angle_gamma   90.00
#
_symmetry.space_group_name_H-M   'P 1'
#
loop_
_entity.id
_entity.type
_entity.pdbx_description
1 polymer ?
#
loop_
_entity_poly.entity_id
_entity_poly.type
_entity_poly.pdbx_seq_one_letter_code
_entity_poly.pdbx_strand_id
1 'polypeptide(L)' 'MPTYPVKNKETGEEKELTMSIAAYDEWRKENPDWDKDWS' A
#
# COMPACT_ATOMS: atom_id res chain seq x y z
N MET A 1 4.83 14.64 1.88
CA MET A 1 3.77 13.64 1.97
C MET A 1 4.37 12.34 2.49
N PRO A 2 3.65 11.60 3.34
CA PRO A 2 4.20 10.36 3.89
C PRO A 2 4.34 9.27 2.82
N THR A 3 5.32 8.40 3.02
CA THR A 3 5.55 7.28 2.14
C THR A 3 5.08 6.01 2.82
N TYR A 4 4.31 5.21 2.11
CA TYR A 4 3.75 3.97 2.63
C TYR A 4 4.32 2.79 1.86
N PRO A 5 5.15 1.97 2.48
CA PRO A 5 5.62 0.74 1.85
C PRO A 5 4.49 -0.30 1.83
N VAL A 6 4.30 -0.93 0.68
CA VAL A 6 3.25 -1.93 0.50
C VAL A 6 3.84 -3.17 -0.14
N LYS A 7 3.19 -4.30 0.08
CA LYS A 7 3.64 -5.57 -0.46
C LYS A 7 2.44 -6.33 -1.01
N ASN A 8 2.60 -6.87 -2.20
CA ASN A 8 1.56 -7.69 -2.82
C ASN A 8 1.62 -9.09 -2.22
N LYS A 9 0.50 -9.54 -1.65
CA LYS A 9 0.42 -10.85 -1.01
C LYS A 9 0.38 -11.99 -2.02
N GLU A 10 -0.01 -11.70 -3.25
CA GLU A 10 -0.16 -12.70 -4.29
C GLU A 10 1.15 -13.00 -5.00
N THR A 11 1.86 -11.95 -5.40
CA THR A 11 3.10 -12.09 -6.16
C THR A 11 4.34 -11.87 -5.32
N GLY A 12 4.20 -11.23 -4.16
CA GLY A 12 5.33 -10.88 -3.30
C GLY A 12 6.03 -9.60 -3.72
N GLU A 13 5.44 -8.85 -4.63
CA GLU A 13 6.01 -7.59 -5.08
C GLU A 13 5.98 -6.54 -3.97
N GLU A 14 7.00 -5.70 -3.91
CA GLU A 14 7.08 -4.63 -2.91
C GLU A 14 7.26 -3.30 -3.62
N LYS A 15 6.58 -2.27 -3.12
CA LYS A 15 6.74 -0.92 -3.64
C LYS A 15 6.37 0.11 -2.59
N GLU A 16 6.70 1.38 -2.88
CA GLU A 16 6.40 2.49 -1.98
C GLU A 16 5.41 3.42 -2.67
N LEU A 17 4.44 3.90 -1.89
CA LEU A 17 3.42 4.82 -2.36
C LEU A 17 3.55 6.14 -1.60
N THR A 18 3.62 7.24 -2.33
CA THR A 18 3.67 8.57 -1.73
C THR A 18 2.30 9.23 -1.90
N MET A 19 1.52 9.28 -0.83
CA MET A 19 0.17 9.82 -0.86
C MET A 19 -0.31 10.09 0.56
N SER A 20 -1.43 10.81 0.69
CA SER A 20 -2.03 11.06 1.99
C SER A 20 -2.68 9.80 2.54
N ILE A 21 -2.92 9.77 3.86
CA ILE A 21 -3.53 8.60 4.49
C ILE A 21 -4.93 8.33 3.93
N ALA A 22 -5.68 9.39 3.60
CA ALA A 22 -7.01 9.24 3.03
C ALA A 22 -6.93 8.56 1.65
N ALA A 23 -5.99 9.01 0.81
CA ALA A 23 -5.80 8.43 -0.51
C ALA A 23 -5.32 6.97 -0.39
N TYR A 24 -4.44 6.71 0.55
CA TYR A 24 -3.93 5.37 0.77
C TYR A 24 -5.06 4.41 1.19
N ASP A 25 -5.95 4.87 2.05
CA ASP A 25 -7.06 4.04 2.52
C ASP A 25 -7.96 3.62 1.36
N GLU A 26 -8.27 4.57 0.47
CA GLU A 26 -9.06 4.25 -0.71
C GLU A 26 -8.30 3.33 -1.67
N TRP A 27 -7.02 3.57 -1.85
CA TRP A 27 -6.19 2.73 -2.71
C TRP A 27 -6.20 1.28 -2.21
N ARG A 28 -6.15 1.09 -0.91
CA ARG A 28 -6.17 -0.26 -0.33
C ARG A 28 -7.47 -1.00 -0.65
N LYS A 29 -8.57 -0.28 -0.62
CA LYS A 29 -9.87 -0.88 -0.92
C LYS A 29 -9.97 -1.34 -2.36
N GLU A 30 -9.32 -0.60 -3.26
CA GLU A 30 -9.29 -0.93 -4.68
C GLU A 30 -8.31 -2.07 -4.97
N ASN A 31 -7.30 -2.22 -4.12
CA ASN A 31 -6.23 -3.21 -4.32
C ASN A 31 -6.10 -4.10 -3.09
N PRO A 32 -7.06 -5.00 -2.85
CA PRO A 32 -7.05 -5.84 -1.65
C PRO A 32 -5.90 -6.83 -1.59
N ASP A 33 -5.24 -7.10 -2.70
CA ASP A 33 -4.08 -7.99 -2.74
C ASP A 33 -2.82 -7.35 -2.16
N TRP A 34 -2.82 -6.03 -2.03
CA TRP A 34 -1.72 -5.29 -1.46
C TRP A 34 -1.98 -5.01 0.02
N ASP A 35 -0.95 -5.09 0.82
CA ASP A 35 -1.06 -4.82 2.24
C ASP A 35 0.12 -3.96 2.67
N LYS A 36 0.00 -3.33 3.82
CA LYS A 36 1.08 -2.52 4.35
C LYS A 36 2.27 -3.42 4.70
N ASP A 37 3.47 -2.94 4.41
CA ASP A 37 4.70 -3.69 4.65
C ASP A 37 5.52 -3.04 5.77
N TRP A 38 4.84 -2.60 6.80
CA TRP A 38 5.52 -2.06 7.99
C TRP A 38 4.89 -2.60 9.25
N SER A 39 5.69 -2.60 10.30
CA SER A 39 5.26 -3.07 11.63
C SER A 39 4.80 -1.90 12.49
#